data_b040eaa15acb40743d946d10bbec7c77
#
_entry.id   b040eaa15acb40743d946d10bbec7c77
#
_cell.length_a   1.000
_cell.length_b   1.000
_cell.length_c   1.000
_cell.angle_alpha   90.00
_cell.angle_beta   90.00
_cell.angle_gamma   90.00
#
_symmetry.space_group_name_H-M   'P 1'
#
loop_
_entity.id
_entity.type
_entity.pdbx_description
1 polymer ?
#
loop_
_entity_poly.entity_id
_entity_poly.type
_entity_poly.pdbx_seq_one_letter_code
_entity_poly.pdbx_strand_id
1 'polypeptide(L)'
;MMTKYEWSVVCAEALHREGIKNFHPLEIADVGREALHLTSRSRTRLKAPELSLLPNAIILCKLLCELREALPVGPILINSWFRDFDYNYRIGGVSTSMHMTCGAADITKVGWLPSEVAEWFDAHEESKHLGIGRYQMFTHIDIRGKLDRPAPARW
;
A
#
# COMPACT_ATOMS: atom_id res chain seq x y z
N MET A 1 8.52 -21.30 3.98
CA MET A 1 8.27 -19.92 3.52
C MET A 1 6.91 -19.93 2.84
N MET A 2 6.01 -19.03 3.24
CA MET A 2 4.64 -18.96 2.69
C MET A 2 4.67 -18.46 1.25
N THR A 3 3.90 -19.08 0.38
CA THR A 3 3.70 -18.60 -0.99
C THR A 3 2.75 -17.39 -1.00
N LYS A 4 2.76 -16.61 -2.09
CA LYS A 4 1.78 -15.51 -2.26
C LYS A 4 0.34 -16.02 -2.25
N TYR A 5 0.10 -17.21 -2.76
CA TYR A 5 -1.24 -17.82 -2.74
C TYR A 5 -1.70 -18.13 -1.31
N GLU A 6 -0.88 -18.84 -0.53
CA GLU A 6 -1.20 -19.12 0.88
C GLU A 6 -1.42 -17.84 1.69
N TRP A 7 -0.55 -16.84 1.48
CA TRP A 7 -0.73 -15.54 2.11
C TRP A 7 -2.04 -14.88 1.70
N SER A 8 -2.40 -14.95 0.42
CA SER A 8 -3.64 -14.34 -0.08
C SER A 8 -4.91 -14.96 0.52
N VAL A 9 -4.90 -16.25 0.81
CA VAL A 9 -6.02 -16.91 1.50
C VAL A 9 -6.19 -16.35 2.92
N VAL A 10 -5.12 -16.30 3.70
CA VAL A 10 -5.15 -15.75 5.07
C VAL A 10 -5.53 -14.27 5.06
N CYS A 11 -5.01 -13.51 4.12
CA CYS A 11 -5.35 -12.10 3.97
C CYS A 11 -6.83 -11.91 3.61
N ALA A 12 -7.38 -12.72 2.69
CA ALA A 12 -8.79 -12.66 2.31
C ALA A 12 -9.72 -12.88 3.51
N GLU A 13 -9.42 -13.87 4.35
CA GLU A 13 -10.17 -14.13 5.59
C GLU A 13 -10.09 -12.95 6.57
N ALA A 14 -8.90 -12.34 6.70
CA ALA A 14 -8.71 -11.19 7.57
C ALA A 14 -9.47 -9.95 7.06
N LEU A 15 -9.38 -9.65 5.76
CA LEU A 15 -10.13 -8.56 5.15
C LEU A 15 -11.64 -8.76 5.28
N HIS A 16 -12.11 -10.00 5.10
CA HIS A 16 -13.54 -10.33 5.26
C HIS A 16 -14.02 -10.09 6.70
N ARG A 17 -13.26 -10.52 7.71
CA ARG A 17 -13.57 -10.27 9.13
C ARG A 17 -13.68 -8.79 9.47
N GLU A 18 -12.86 -7.96 8.83
CA GLU A 18 -12.85 -6.50 8.99
C GLU A 18 -13.87 -5.77 8.10
N GLY A 19 -14.67 -6.51 7.31
CA GLY A 19 -15.66 -5.93 6.39
C GLY A 19 -15.07 -5.24 5.17
N ILE A 20 -13.77 -5.43 4.89
CA ILE A 20 -13.06 -4.82 3.76
C ILE A 20 -13.30 -5.65 2.50
N LYS A 21 -13.99 -5.06 1.52
CA LYS A 21 -14.40 -5.74 0.27
C LYS A 21 -13.73 -5.18 -0.99
N ASN A 22 -13.02 -4.06 -0.87
CA ASN A 22 -12.58 -3.26 -2.01
C ASN A 22 -11.14 -3.54 -2.46
N PHE A 23 -10.41 -4.40 -1.75
CA PHE A 23 -9.03 -4.74 -2.04
C PHE A 23 -8.87 -6.24 -2.22
N HIS A 24 -8.18 -6.62 -3.29
CA HIS A 24 -7.82 -8.00 -3.50
C HIS A 24 -6.49 -8.32 -2.79
N PRO A 25 -6.37 -9.45 -2.06
CA PRO A 25 -5.15 -9.77 -1.31
C PRO A 25 -3.86 -9.73 -2.13
N LEU A 26 -3.91 -10.12 -3.41
CA LEU A 26 -2.74 -10.07 -4.29
C LEU A 26 -2.30 -8.64 -4.65
N GLU A 27 -3.18 -7.64 -4.59
CA GLU A 27 -2.79 -6.24 -4.76
C GLU A 27 -1.91 -5.77 -3.61
N ILE A 28 -2.15 -6.30 -2.40
CA ILE A 28 -1.40 -6.01 -1.18
C ILE A 28 -0.06 -6.76 -1.19
N ALA A 29 -0.06 -8.02 -1.62
CA ALA A 29 1.11 -8.89 -1.61
C ALA A 29 2.06 -8.66 -2.78
N ASP A 30 1.80 -7.69 -3.65
CA ASP A 30 2.57 -7.48 -4.87
C ASP A 30 3.06 -6.04 -5.00
N VAL A 31 4.04 -5.86 -5.86
CA VAL A 31 4.60 -4.57 -6.28
C VAL A 31 3.72 -3.90 -7.35
N GLY A 32 2.57 -4.48 -7.64
CA GLY A 32 1.54 -3.92 -8.51
C GLY A 32 2.04 -3.54 -9.90
N ARG A 33 1.63 -2.36 -10.36
CA ARG A 33 1.98 -1.80 -11.67
C ARG A 33 3.45 -1.42 -11.80
N GLU A 34 4.13 -1.14 -10.71
CA GLU A 34 5.54 -0.83 -10.70
C GLU A 34 6.39 -1.94 -11.34
N ALA A 35 5.93 -3.18 -11.22
CA ALA A 35 6.61 -4.35 -11.77
C ALA A 35 6.24 -4.70 -13.22
N LEU A 36 5.60 -3.81 -13.98
CA LEU A 36 5.28 -4.06 -15.40
C LEU A 36 6.51 -4.35 -16.26
N HIS A 37 7.67 -3.82 -15.88
CA HIS A 37 8.96 -4.08 -16.53
C HIS A 37 9.55 -5.46 -16.17
N LEU A 38 9.03 -6.14 -15.14
CA LEU A 38 9.49 -7.46 -14.75
C LEU A 38 8.87 -8.54 -15.66
N THR A 39 9.69 -9.51 -16.04
CA THR A 39 9.18 -10.72 -16.70
C THR A 39 8.30 -11.52 -15.74
N SER A 40 7.39 -12.33 -16.26
CA SER A 40 6.56 -13.25 -15.45
C SER A 40 7.41 -14.08 -14.50
N ARG A 41 8.56 -14.58 -14.98
CA ARG A 41 9.52 -15.37 -14.18
C ARG A 41 10.14 -14.55 -13.03
N SER A 42 10.40 -13.28 -13.24
CA SER A 42 10.94 -12.40 -12.18
C SER A 42 9.87 -12.09 -11.13
N ARG A 43 8.61 -11.90 -11.53
CA ARG A 43 7.48 -11.67 -10.62
C ARG A 43 7.22 -12.87 -9.69
N THR A 44 7.33 -14.09 -10.19
CA THR A 44 7.13 -15.29 -9.36
C THR A 44 8.20 -15.50 -8.29
N ARG A 45 9.34 -14.79 -8.39
CA ARG A 45 10.41 -14.82 -7.39
C ARG A 45 10.23 -13.82 -6.26
N LEU A 46 9.29 -12.88 -6.38
CA LEU A 46 8.98 -11.94 -5.32
C LEU A 46 8.33 -12.69 -4.15
N LYS A 47 8.84 -12.45 -2.96
CA LYS A 47 8.37 -13.10 -1.73
C LYS A 47 7.00 -12.54 -1.32
N ALA A 48 6.19 -13.36 -0.68
CA ALA A 48 5.00 -12.90 0.02
C ALA A 48 5.40 -12.10 1.28
N PRO A 49 4.54 -11.16 1.75
CA PRO A 49 4.73 -10.56 3.05
C PRO A 49 4.73 -11.63 4.16
N GLU A 50 5.41 -11.35 5.26
CA GLU A 50 5.23 -12.14 6.48
C GLU A 50 3.84 -11.89 7.08
N LEU A 51 3.25 -12.90 7.72
CA LEU A 51 1.93 -12.76 8.35
C LEU A 51 1.91 -11.70 9.47
N SER A 52 3.04 -11.49 10.13
CA SER A 52 3.22 -10.44 11.13
C SER A 52 2.96 -9.03 10.59
N LEU A 53 3.05 -8.84 9.26
CA LEU A 53 2.80 -7.56 8.59
C LEU A 53 1.33 -7.35 8.19
N LEU A 54 0.50 -8.38 8.27
CA LEU A 54 -0.91 -8.32 7.88
C LEU A 54 -1.72 -7.24 8.64
N PRO A 55 -1.52 -7.02 9.96
CA PRO A 55 -2.20 -5.92 10.65
C PRO A 55 -1.93 -4.55 10.04
N ASN A 56 -0.71 -4.30 9.55
CA ASN A 56 -0.35 -3.03 8.91
C ASN A 56 -1.14 -2.83 7.61
N ALA A 57 -1.24 -3.89 6.80
CA ALA A 57 -2.05 -3.86 5.58
C ALA A 57 -3.52 -3.56 5.89
N ILE A 58 -4.09 -4.14 6.94
CA ILE A 58 -5.49 -3.91 7.35
C ILE A 58 -5.70 -2.45 7.77
N ILE A 59 -4.80 -1.87 8.57
CA ILE A 59 -4.88 -0.46 8.97
C ILE A 59 -4.90 0.44 7.72
N LEU A 60 -3.99 0.19 6.79
CA LEU A 60 -3.92 0.96 5.55
C LEU A 60 -5.15 0.75 4.66
N CYS A 61 -5.68 -0.48 4.55
CA CYS A 61 -6.93 -0.76 3.83
C CYS A 61 -8.10 0.04 4.39
N LYS A 62 -8.24 0.15 5.71
CA LYS A 62 -9.31 0.94 6.34
C LYS A 62 -9.22 2.40 5.93
N LEU A 63 -8.03 3.00 6.02
CA LEU A 63 -7.80 4.38 5.58
C LEU A 63 -8.14 4.59 4.09
N LEU A 64 -7.77 3.63 3.23
CA LEU A 64 -8.11 3.68 1.81
C LEU A 64 -9.61 3.46 1.53
N CYS A 65 -10.32 2.72 2.37
CA CYS A 65 -11.78 2.62 2.30
C CYS A 65 -12.44 3.97 2.61
N GLU A 66 -11.97 4.69 3.62
CA GLU A 66 -12.45 6.04 3.96
C GLU A 66 -12.20 7.02 2.81
N LEU A 67 -11.01 6.99 2.18
CA LEU A 67 -10.74 7.76 0.96
C LEU A 67 -11.75 7.42 -0.15
N ARG A 68 -12.04 6.14 -0.36
CA ARG A 68 -12.97 5.69 -1.39
C ARG A 68 -14.39 6.20 -1.15
N GLU A 69 -14.83 6.25 0.09
CA GLU A 69 -16.14 6.77 0.48
C GLU A 69 -16.20 8.29 0.32
N ALA A 70 -15.17 9.00 0.74
CA ALA A 70 -15.07 10.45 0.65
C ALA A 70 -14.94 10.94 -0.80
N LEU A 71 -14.25 10.19 -1.64
CA LEU A 71 -14.05 10.48 -3.06
C LEU A 71 -14.70 9.37 -3.91
N PRO A 72 -16.04 9.39 -4.09
CA PRO A 72 -16.78 8.22 -4.60
C PRO A 72 -16.58 7.95 -6.09
N VAL A 73 -16.08 8.91 -6.87
CA VAL A 73 -15.88 8.74 -8.31
C VAL A 73 -14.63 7.91 -8.60
N GLY A 74 -14.79 6.82 -9.35
CA GLY A 74 -13.71 5.96 -9.82
C GLY A 74 -13.09 5.03 -8.77
N PRO A 75 -12.35 4.02 -9.20
CA PRO A 75 -11.64 3.10 -8.31
C PRO A 75 -10.35 3.70 -7.75
N ILE A 76 -9.82 3.09 -6.69
CA ILE A 76 -8.42 3.23 -6.28
C ILE A 76 -7.63 2.14 -6.99
N LEU A 77 -6.61 2.53 -7.74
CA LEU A 77 -5.67 1.62 -8.39
C LEU A 77 -4.40 1.53 -7.53
N ILE A 78 -4.01 0.32 -7.20
CA ILE A 78 -2.77 0.07 -6.47
C ILE A 78 -1.62 0.00 -7.47
N ASN A 79 -0.73 0.97 -7.44
CA ASN A 79 0.47 0.99 -8.29
C ASN A 79 1.60 0.17 -7.67
N SER A 80 1.74 0.24 -6.34
CA SER A 80 2.69 -0.55 -5.56
C SER A 80 2.19 -0.67 -4.13
N TRP A 81 2.37 -1.82 -3.49
CA TRP A 81 2.09 -2.00 -2.07
C TRP A 81 3.28 -2.65 -1.38
N PHE A 82 3.30 -3.98 -1.23
CA PHE A 82 4.40 -4.67 -0.59
C PHE A 82 5.60 -4.82 -1.52
N ARG A 83 6.79 -4.46 -1.03
CA ARG A 83 8.09 -4.73 -1.65
C ARG A 83 8.91 -5.60 -0.72
N ASP A 84 9.34 -6.78 -1.19
CA ASP A 84 10.33 -7.53 -0.43
C ASP A 84 11.69 -6.82 -0.43
N PHE A 85 12.56 -7.21 0.49
CA PHE A 85 13.87 -6.57 0.64
C PHE A 85 14.69 -6.60 -0.66
N ASP A 86 14.73 -7.75 -1.33
CA ASP A 86 15.55 -7.92 -2.54
C ASP A 86 15.04 -7.07 -3.70
N TYR A 87 13.72 -6.96 -3.83
CA TYR A 87 13.12 -6.09 -4.84
C TYR A 87 13.36 -4.62 -4.51
N ASN A 88 13.11 -4.21 -3.27
CA ASN A 88 13.34 -2.83 -2.84
C ASN A 88 14.79 -2.39 -3.07
N TYR A 89 15.75 -3.24 -2.74
CA TYR A 89 17.18 -2.97 -3.00
C TYR A 89 17.48 -2.79 -4.49
N ARG A 90 16.94 -3.67 -5.34
CA ARG A 90 17.20 -3.64 -6.80
C ARG A 90 16.66 -2.38 -7.50
N ILE A 91 15.56 -1.82 -7.00
CA ILE A 91 14.99 -0.57 -7.55
C ILE A 91 15.57 0.69 -6.92
N GLY A 92 16.58 0.57 -6.05
CA GLY A 92 17.20 1.69 -5.36
C GLY A 92 16.32 2.30 -4.26
N GLY A 93 15.37 1.55 -3.73
CA GLY A 93 14.52 1.99 -2.62
C GLY A 93 15.32 2.17 -1.33
N VAL A 94 14.90 3.12 -0.49
CA VAL A 94 15.56 3.36 0.81
C VAL A 94 15.46 2.11 1.71
N SER A 95 16.50 1.84 2.49
CA SER A 95 16.58 0.65 3.37
C SER A 95 15.50 0.61 4.46
N THR A 96 14.86 1.73 4.74
CA THR A 96 13.78 1.88 5.72
C THR A 96 12.41 2.08 5.07
N SER A 97 12.25 1.65 3.82
CA SER A 97 11.02 1.82 3.05
C SER A 97 9.79 1.24 3.77
N MET A 98 8.74 2.03 3.86
CA MET A 98 7.48 1.60 4.47
C MET A 98 6.74 0.54 3.62
N HIS A 99 7.05 0.42 2.32
CA HIS A 99 6.55 -0.67 1.49
C HIS A 99 6.98 -2.06 1.99
N MET A 100 8.15 -2.16 2.63
CA MET A 100 8.61 -3.43 3.21
C MET A 100 7.85 -3.87 4.47
N THR A 101 7.03 -2.98 5.02
CA THR A 101 6.22 -3.25 6.22
C THR A 101 4.75 -3.55 5.92
N CYS A 102 4.34 -3.63 4.65
CA CYS A 102 2.95 -3.60 4.21
C CYS A 102 2.15 -2.35 4.64
N GLY A 103 2.81 -1.37 5.27
CA GLY A 103 2.20 -0.15 5.77
C GLY A 103 2.25 1.03 4.79
N ALA A 104 2.56 0.80 3.52
CA ALA A 104 2.59 1.82 2.48
C ALA A 104 1.94 1.35 1.18
N ALA A 105 1.35 2.29 0.45
CA ALA A 105 0.86 2.08 -0.90
C ALA A 105 1.09 3.32 -1.78
N ASP A 106 1.43 3.07 -3.03
CA ASP A 106 1.42 4.07 -4.10
C ASP A 106 0.11 3.89 -4.87
N ILE A 107 -0.75 4.91 -4.88
CA ILE A 107 -2.12 4.81 -5.38
C ILE A 107 -2.43 5.85 -6.44
N THR A 108 -3.32 5.50 -7.36
CA THR A 108 -4.00 6.43 -8.26
C THR A 108 -5.50 6.35 -8.02
N LYS A 109 -6.13 7.45 -7.66
CA LYS A 109 -7.58 7.56 -7.53
C LYS A 109 -8.15 8.06 -8.83
N VAL A 110 -8.82 7.20 -9.58
CA VAL A 110 -9.37 7.54 -10.90
C VAL A 110 -10.39 8.69 -10.76
N GLY A 111 -10.25 9.71 -11.61
CA GLY A 111 -11.09 10.90 -11.59
C GLY A 111 -10.60 12.02 -10.66
N TRP A 112 -9.47 11.82 -9.98
CA TRP A 112 -8.89 12.79 -9.05
C TRP A 112 -7.40 13.00 -9.33
N LEU A 113 -6.93 14.23 -9.15
CA LEU A 113 -5.49 14.53 -9.25
C LEU A 113 -4.75 13.95 -8.03
N PRO A 114 -3.49 13.52 -8.18
CA PRO A 114 -2.68 13.07 -7.05
C PRO A 114 -2.55 14.12 -5.93
N SER A 115 -2.55 15.41 -6.28
CA SER A 115 -2.53 16.51 -5.31
C SER A 115 -3.81 16.57 -4.47
N GLU A 116 -4.98 16.39 -5.10
CA GLU A 116 -6.28 16.37 -4.40
C GLU A 116 -6.37 15.19 -3.42
N VAL A 117 -5.86 14.03 -3.84
CA VAL A 117 -5.77 12.85 -2.97
C VAL A 117 -4.84 13.11 -1.78
N ALA A 118 -3.69 13.73 -2.01
CA ALA A 118 -2.75 14.08 -0.96
C ALA A 118 -3.34 15.11 0.02
N GLU A 119 -4.08 16.11 -0.49
CA GLU A 119 -4.78 17.10 0.33
C GLU A 119 -5.86 16.47 1.20
N TRP A 120 -6.58 15.48 0.68
CA TRP A 120 -7.53 14.73 1.48
C TRP A 120 -6.85 14.03 2.68
N PHE A 121 -5.71 13.37 2.46
CA PHE A 121 -4.95 12.75 3.56
C PHE A 121 -4.38 13.78 4.53
N ASP A 122 -3.97 14.97 4.05
CA ASP A 122 -3.49 16.05 4.92
C ASP A 122 -4.59 16.62 5.83
N ALA A 123 -5.82 16.64 5.34
CA ALA A 123 -6.99 17.08 6.11
C ALA A 123 -7.57 15.98 7.01
N HIS A 124 -7.16 14.74 6.85
CA HIS A 124 -7.67 13.60 7.61
C HIS A 124 -7.23 13.64 9.08
N GLU A 125 -8.07 13.15 9.99
CA GLU A 125 -7.77 13.13 11.44
C GLU A 125 -6.50 12.36 11.81
N GLU A 126 -6.17 11.33 11.03
CA GLU A 126 -4.95 10.54 11.18
C GLU A 126 -3.70 11.19 10.57
N SER A 127 -3.82 12.36 9.92
CA SER A 127 -2.74 13.04 9.18
C SER A 127 -1.40 13.12 9.93
N LYS A 128 -1.46 13.34 11.25
CA LYS A 128 -0.27 13.42 12.13
C LYS A 128 0.54 12.12 12.21
N HIS A 129 -0.07 10.98 11.83
CA HIS A 129 0.56 9.65 11.84
C HIS A 129 0.99 9.17 10.45
N LEU A 130 0.73 9.98 9.41
CA LEU A 130 0.92 9.56 8.02
C LEU A 130 2.22 10.11 7.42
N GLY A 131 2.76 9.33 6.47
CA GLY A 131 3.68 9.78 5.45
C GLY A 131 2.94 9.98 4.14
N ILE A 132 3.05 11.14 3.51
CA ILE A 132 2.39 11.48 2.26
C ILE A 132 3.43 12.00 1.26
N GLY A 133 3.59 11.28 0.16
CA GLY A 133 4.43 11.65 -0.98
C GLY A 133 3.58 12.13 -2.15
N ARG A 134 3.91 13.31 -2.68
CA ARG A 134 3.23 13.94 -3.81
C ARG A 134 4.01 13.72 -5.09
N TYR A 135 3.50 12.84 -5.95
CA TYR A 135 4.08 12.55 -7.26
C TYR A 135 3.14 13.00 -8.38
N GLN A 136 3.65 13.19 -9.57
CA GLN A 136 2.84 13.65 -10.71
C GLN A 136 1.74 12.67 -11.13
N MET A 137 1.98 11.37 -10.97
CA MET A 137 1.11 10.31 -11.48
C MET A 137 0.41 9.49 -10.40
N PHE A 138 0.82 9.64 -9.14
CA PHE A 138 0.28 8.88 -8.03
C PHE A 138 0.51 9.61 -6.70
N THR A 139 -0.17 9.17 -5.66
CA THR A 139 0.07 9.60 -4.29
C THR A 139 0.65 8.42 -3.50
N HIS A 140 1.77 8.65 -2.83
CA HIS A 140 2.26 7.73 -1.80
C HIS A 140 1.56 8.02 -0.49
N ILE A 141 1.12 6.96 0.18
CA ILE A 141 0.56 7.02 1.53
C ILE A 141 1.15 5.92 2.40
N ASP A 142 1.57 6.26 3.61
CA ASP A 142 1.99 5.28 4.60
C ASP A 142 1.55 5.64 6.03
N ILE A 143 1.50 4.63 6.87
CA ILE A 143 1.05 4.70 8.27
C ILE A 143 2.22 4.73 9.26
N ARG A 144 3.33 5.34 8.89
CA ARG A 144 4.60 5.32 9.65
C ARG A 144 4.47 5.62 11.14
N GLY A 145 3.62 6.57 11.53
CA GLY A 145 3.41 6.92 12.93
C GLY A 145 2.69 5.84 13.74
N LYS A 146 1.96 4.93 13.08
CA LYS A 146 1.39 3.75 13.71
C LYS A 146 2.42 2.62 13.90
N LEU A 147 3.60 2.76 13.28
CA LEU A 147 4.70 1.80 13.30
C LEU A 147 5.96 2.37 13.99
N ASP A 148 5.76 3.31 14.91
CA ASP A 148 6.82 3.96 15.70
C ASP A 148 7.93 4.60 14.84
N ARG A 149 7.55 5.13 13.66
CA ARG A 149 8.43 5.89 12.79
C ARG A 149 8.12 7.38 12.89
N PRO A 150 9.12 8.26 12.67
CA PRO A 150 8.89 9.71 12.67
C PRO A 150 7.76 10.12 11.74
N ALA A 151 6.75 10.79 12.29
CA ALA A 151 5.57 11.29 11.59
C ALA A 151 5.17 12.68 12.16
N PRO A 152 4.44 13.52 11.39
CA PRO A 152 4.12 13.33 9.98
C PRO A 152 5.35 13.48 9.07
N ALA A 153 5.32 12.88 7.89
CA ALA A 153 6.30 13.11 6.85
C ALA A 153 5.62 13.51 5.54
N ARG A 154 6.22 14.46 4.83
CA ARG A 154 5.71 15.04 3.57
C ARG A 154 6.86 15.23 2.59
N TRP A 155 6.68 14.84 1.31
CA TRP A 155 7.65 15.08 0.25
C TRP A 155 7.01 15.11 -1.14
#